data_0123a5a80afab41e04e60ec8ee3bdad7
#
_entry.id   0123a5a80afab41e04e60ec8ee3bdad7
#
_cell.length_a   1.000
_cell.length_b   1.000
_cell.length_c   1.000
_cell.angle_alpha   90.00
_cell.angle_beta   90.00
_cell.angle_gamma   90.00
#
_symmetry.space_group_name_H-M   'P 1'
#
loop_
_entity.id
_entity.type
_entity.pdbx_description
1 polymer ?
#
loop_
_entity_poly.entity_id
_entity_poly.type
_entity_poly.pdbx_seq_one_letter_code
_entity_poly.pdbx_strand_id
1 'polypeptide(L)'
;NTHKEDSVRVAAYESIARHWLPEIIQQFRREHPDVTVDIQMGSVDEVYRWVLEDRVDMCFASRQDAPLEWTFLRDDELLAILPPEYDSGETAFPVEAFNGQEFLMPSMGFDKDILRVLNEHGVTPLIRTTQVSDSAVISMVEHGLGVSVLSRLVLRGRQNSVRALPLEPRAVRELGIAARPQKELRPIARQFIRQACEMIEKM
;
A
#
# COMPACT_ATOMS: atom_id res chain seq x y z
N ASN A 1 -4.83 12.88 -31.03
CA ASN A 1 -3.90 13.56 -30.08
C ASN A 1 -4.62 14.41 -29.00
N THR A 2 -5.95 14.51 -29.05
CA THR A 2 -6.77 15.34 -28.14
C THR A 2 -6.99 14.71 -26.75
N HIS A 3 -6.75 13.38 -26.60
CA HIS A 3 -7.06 12.67 -25.36
C HIS A 3 -6.03 12.81 -24.21
N LYS A 4 -4.87 13.40 -24.46
CA LYS A 4 -3.80 13.49 -23.47
C LYS A 4 -3.92 14.71 -22.53
N GLU A 5 -4.62 15.75 -22.95
CA GLU A 5 -4.79 16.96 -22.14
C GLU A 5 -5.89 16.86 -21.08
N ASP A 6 -6.87 15.98 -21.31
CA ASP A 6 -8.08 15.86 -20.49
C ASP A 6 -8.09 14.60 -19.60
N SER A 7 -6.93 14.02 -19.30
CA SER A 7 -6.83 12.85 -18.46
C SER A 7 -5.72 12.98 -17.41
N VAL A 8 -5.95 12.39 -16.22
CA VAL A 8 -4.94 12.15 -15.20
C VAL A 8 -4.68 10.65 -15.15
N ARG A 9 -3.41 10.27 -15.28
CA ARG A 9 -2.98 8.86 -15.29
C ARG A 9 -2.35 8.52 -13.94
N VAL A 10 -2.96 7.62 -13.20
CA VAL A 10 -2.59 7.26 -11.83
C VAL A 10 -2.21 5.79 -11.76
N ALA A 11 -1.07 5.49 -11.16
CA ALA A 11 -0.74 4.14 -10.73
C ALA A 11 -0.87 4.04 -9.21
N ALA A 12 -1.25 2.88 -8.70
CA ALA A 12 -1.40 2.67 -7.27
C ALA A 12 -1.29 1.21 -6.85
N TYR A 13 -1.00 0.99 -5.56
CA TYR A 13 -1.24 -0.29 -4.91
C TYR A 13 -2.74 -0.56 -4.81
N GLU A 14 -3.11 -1.84 -4.78
CA GLU A 14 -4.51 -2.25 -4.66
C GLU A 14 -5.20 -1.65 -3.43
N SER A 15 -4.55 -1.65 -2.28
CA SER A 15 -5.11 -1.09 -1.04
C SER A 15 -5.49 0.39 -1.16
N ILE A 16 -4.67 1.17 -1.85
CA ILE A 16 -4.92 2.60 -2.09
C ILE A 16 -6.00 2.77 -3.16
N ALA A 17 -5.94 2.00 -4.24
CA ALA A 17 -6.96 2.01 -5.29
C ALA A 17 -8.35 1.65 -4.75
N ARG A 18 -8.39 0.78 -3.73
CA ARG A 18 -9.64 0.33 -3.10
C ARG A 18 -10.18 1.30 -2.06
N HIS A 19 -9.33 1.88 -1.21
CA HIS A 19 -9.77 2.58 -0.02
C HIS A 19 -9.65 4.11 -0.08
N TRP A 20 -8.79 4.65 -0.94
CA TRP A 20 -8.57 6.10 -1.06
C TRP A 20 -9.03 6.67 -2.40
N LEU A 21 -8.61 6.06 -3.50
CA LEU A 21 -8.84 6.62 -4.83
C LEU A 21 -10.32 6.76 -5.22
N PRO A 22 -11.26 5.87 -4.86
CA PRO A 22 -12.64 6.04 -5.28
C PRO A 22 -13.25 7.35 -4.80
N GLU A 23 -13.04 7.73 -3.55
CA GLU A 23 -13.57 8.97 -2.98
C GLU A 23 -12.86 10.19 -3.55
N ILE A 24 -11.54 10.13 -3.69
CA ILE A 24 -10.73 11.20 -4.29
C ILE A 24 -11.19 11.46 -5.74
N ILE A 25 -11.33 10.41 -6.53
CA ILE A 25 -11.76 10.51 -7.94
C ILE A 25 -13.19 11.01 -8.03
N GLN A 26 -14.08 10.54 -7.18
CA GLN A 26 -15.46 11.00 -7.16
C GLN A 26 -15.54 12.51 -6.95
N GLN A 27 -14.79 13.02 -5.97
CA GLN A 27 -14.76 14.46 -5.70
C GLN A 27 -14.08 15.24 -6.85
N PHE A 28 -12.97 14.73 -7.36
CA PHE A 28 -12.24 15.35 -8.47
C PHE A 28 -13.13 15.50 -9.73
N ARG A 29 -13.92 14.47 -10.05
CA ARG A 29 -14.83 14.47 -11.20
C ARG A 29 -15.99 15.46 -11.06
N ARG A 30 -16.40 15.79 -9.84
CA ARG A 30 -17.40 16.84 -9.60
C ARG A 30 -16.87 18.23 -9.97
N GLU A 31 -15.59 18.47 -9.71
CA GLU A 31 -14.93 19.75 -9.98
C GLU A 31 -14.40 19.84 -11.42
N HIS A 32 -14.09 18.68 -12.01
CA HIS A 32 -13.52 18.55 -13.36
C HIS A 32 -14.28 17.49 -14.17
N PRO A 33 -15.55 17.77 -14.57
CA PRO A 33 -16.42 16.77 -15.20
C PRO A 33 -15.91 16.26 -16.55
N ASP A 34 -15.11 17.06 -17.26
CA ASP A 34 -14.56 16.74 -18.57
C ASP A 34 -13.22 15.98 -18.50
N VAL A 35 -12.69 15.79 -17.28
CA VAL A 35 -11.42 15.10 -17.07
C VAL A 35 -11.64 13.63 -16.72
N THR A 36 -10.94 12.75 -17.39
CA THR A 36 -10.90 11.32 -17.04
C THR A 36 -9.75 11.04 -16.07
N VAL A 37 -9.94 10.08 -15.19
CA VAL A 37 -8.87 9.56 -14.32
C VAL A 37 -8.69 8.09 -14.65
N ASP A 38 -7.53 7.77 -15.20
CA ASP A 38 -7.16 6.40 -15.55
C ASP A 38 -6.32 5.81 -14.44
N ILE A 39 -6.73 4.64 -13.94
CA ILE A 39 -6.04 3.94 -12.86
C ILE A 39 -5.39 2.67 -13.37
N GLN A 40 -4.13 2.46 -13.01
CA GLN A 40 -3.39 1.24 -13.24
C GLN A 40 -2.84 0.73 -11.92
N MET A 41 -3.14 -0.51 -11.57
CA MET A 41 -2.59 -1.16 -10.37
C MET A 41 -1.33 -1.94 -10.72
N GLY A 42 -0.37 -1.95 -9.79
CA GLY A 42 0.86 -2.69 -9.96
C GLY A 42 1.65 -2.86 -8.65
N SER A 43 2.73 -3.61 -8.75
CA SER A 43 3.72 -3.75 -7.68
C SER A 43 4.50 -2.45 -7.48
N VAL A 44 5.27 -2.37 -6.38
CA VAL A 44 6.10 -1.20 -6.10
C VAL A 44 7.06 -0.87 -7.25
N ASP A 45 7.72 -1.88 -7.81
CA ASP A 45 8.66 -1.67 -8.91
C ASP A 45 7.95 -1.23 -10.19
N GLU A 46 6.78 -1.78 -10.46
CA GLU A 46 5.98 -1.44 -11.62
C GLU A 46 5.47 0.01 -11.56
N VAL A 47 4.85 0.42 -10.45
CA VAL A 47 4.25 1.75 -10.37
C VAL A 47 5.30 2.86 -10.43
N TYR A 48 6.46 2.67 -9.81
CA TYR A 48 7.58 3.61 -9.90
C TYR A 48 8.15 3.67 -11.32
N ARG A 49 8.37 2.52 -11.94
CA ARG A 49 8.85 2.44 -13.31
C ARG A 49 7.92 3.15 -14.28
N TRP A 50 6.61 3.00 -14.14
CA TRP A 50 5.63 3.66 -15.01
C TRP A 50 5.66 5.18 -14.90
N VAL A 51 5.96 5.73 -13.73
CA VAL A 51 6.20 7.18 -13.58
C VAL A 51 7.47 7.60 -14.32
N LEU A 52 8.57 6.85 -14.13
CA LEU A 52 9.84 7.16 -14.78
C LEU A 52 9.77 7.06 -16.31
N GLU A 53 8.97 6.13 -16.83
CA GLU A 53 8.75 5.93 -18.27
C GLU A 53 7.66 6.85 -18.86
N ASP A 54 7.11 7.79 -18.09
CA ASP A 54 5.98 8.67 -18.49
C ASP A 54 4.72 7.91 -18.94
N ARG A 55 4.51 6.72 -18.43
CA ARG A 55 3.28 5.94 -18.66
C ARG A 55 2.14 6.42 -17.79
N VAL A 56 2.45 6.92 -16.60
CA VAL A 56 1.52 7.55 -15.67
C VAL A 56 2.07 8.88 -15.18
N ASP A 57 1.20 9.76 -14.71
CA ASP A 57 1.59 11.07 -14.18
C ASP A 57 2.16 10.96 -12.75
N MET A 58 1.63 10.02 -11.98
CA MET A 58 1.99 9.81 -10.58
C MET A 58 1.70 8.37 -10.14
N CYS A 59 2.34 7.97 -9.03
CA CYS A 59 1.93 6.75 -8.34
C CYS A 59 1.68 6.99 -6.86
N PHE A 60 0.66 6.30 -6.34
CA PHE A 60 0.36 6.20 -4.92
C PHE A 60 0.95 4.90 -4.41
N ALA A 61 1.94 4.99 -3.54
CA ALA A 61 2.73 3.85 -3.12
C ALA A 61 3.42 4.10 -1.78
N SER A 62 4.15 3.12 -1.29
CA SER A 62 5.10 3.31 -0.20
C SER A 62 6.37 3.99 -0.71
N ARG A 63 7.03 4.74 0.20
CA ARG A 63 8.24 5.49 -0.13
C ARG A 63 9.37 4.56 -0.58
N GLN A 64 10.00 4.90 -1.69
CA GLN A 64 11.16 4.23 -2.23
C GLN A 64 12.27 5.24 -2.52
N ASP A 65 13.52 4.75 -2.61
CA ASP A 65 14.63 5.54 -3.13
C ASP A 65 14.55 5.58 -4.66
N ALA A 66 14.06 6.68 -5.19
CA ALA A 66 13.87 6.90 -6.61
C ALA A 66 14.04 8.39 -6.94
N PRO A 67 14.49 8.74 -8.17
CA PRO A 67 14.69 10.12 -8.59
C PRO A 67 13.35 10.82 -8.93
N LEU A 68 12.43 10.79 -7.98
CA LEU A 68 11.09 11.39 -8.09
C LEU A 68 10.82 12.28 -6.88
N GLU A 69 9.96 13.26 -7.04
CA GLU A 69 9.45 14.03 -5.91
C GLU A 69 8.45 13.19 -5.11
N TRP A 70 8.65 13.18 -3.79
CA TRP A 70 7.81 12.46 -2.85
C TRP A 70 6.90 13.43 -2.08
N THR A 71 5.61 13.14 -2.07
CA THR A 71 4.63 13.83 -1.26
C THR A 71 4.07 12.82 -0.24
N PHE A 72 4.42 13.00 1.03
CA PHE A 72 3.90 12.18 2.12
C PHE A 72 2.39 12.39 2.29
N LEU A 73 1.64 11.31 2.48
CA LEU A 73 0.21 11.35 2.76
C LEU A 73 -0.10 10.84 4.17
N ARG A 74 0.30 9.62 4.48
CA ARG A 74 -0.02 9.00 5.78
C ARG A 74 0.87 7.80 6.06
N ASP A 75 1.16 7.58 7.33
CA ASP A 75 1.68 6.30 7.82
C ASP A 75 0.57 5.24 7.84
N ASP A 76 0.91 4.04 7.42
CA ASP A 76 0.04 2.87 7.44
C ASP A 76 0.69 1.79 8.31
N GLU A 77 0.11 1.53 9.46
CA GLU A 77 0.68 0.63 10.46
C GLU A 77 0.72 -0.82 9.97
N LEU A 78 1.86 -1.47 10.17
CA LEU A 78 2.05 -2.89 9.91
C LEU A 78 1.59 -3.71 11.12
N LEU A 79 0.81 -4.75 10.85
CA LEU A 79 0.20 -5.60 11.86
C LEU A 79 0.63 -7.05 11.66
N ALA A 80 0.86 -7.76 12.75
CA ALA A 80 0.96 -9.22 12.73
C ALA A 80 -0.42 -9.80 12.46
N ILE A 81 -0.52 -10.69 11.48
CA ILE A 81 -1.75 -11.36 11.08
C ILE A 81 -1.65 -12.81 11.52
N LEU A 82 -2.55 -13.18 12.43
CA LEU A 82 -2.52 -14.44 13.16
C LEU A 82 -3.87 -15.17 13.01
N PRO A 83 -3.88 -16.49 13.14
CA PRO A 83 -5.15 -17.24 13.14
C PRO A 83 -6.14 -16.71 14.17
N PRO A 84 -7.44 -16.83 13.94
CA PRO A 84 -8.47 -16.29 14.86
C PRO A 84 -8.37 -16.85 16.29
N GLU A 85 -7.90 -18.09 16.42
CA GLU A 85 -7.75 -18.80 17.71
C GLU A 85 -6.49 -18.37 18.49
N TYR A 86 -5.60 -17.60 17.86
CA TYR A 86 -4.39 -17.15 18.53
C TYR A 86 -4.75 -16.31 19.77
N ASP A 87 -4.37 -16.78 20.92
CA ASP A 87 -4.57 -16.10 22.19
C ASP A 87 -3.33 -16.26 23.07
N SER A 88 -2.49 -15.23 23.06
CA SER A 88 -1.34 -15.13 23.97
C SER A 88 -1.61 -14.23 25.16
N GLY A 89 -2.78 -13.56 25.20
CA GLY A 89 -3.07 -12.49 26.17
C GLY A 89 -2.29 -11.21 25.91
N GLU A 90 -1.49 -11.14 24.84
CA GLU A 90 -0.67 -10.00 24.48
C GLU A 90 -1.45 -8.97 23.66
N THR A 91 -1.08 -7.69 23.82
CA THR A 91 -1.68 -6.58 23.07
C THR A 91 -0.83 -6.16 21.87
N ALA A 92 0.38 -6.72 21.74
CA ALA A 92 1.30 -6.50 20.63
C ALA A 92 2.05 -7.80 20.33
N PHE A 93 2.55 -7.94 19.12
CA PHE A 93 3.29 -9.11 18.67
C PHE A 93 4.78 -8.75 18.49
N PRO A 94 5.69 -9.36 19.29
CA PRO A 94 7.12 -9.12 19.11
C PRO A 94 7.59 -9.57 17.73
N VAL A 95 8.33 -8.74 17.01
CA VAL A 95 8.83 -9.09 15.67
C VAL A 95 9.68 -10.36 15.71
N GLU A 96 10.46 -10.57 16.76
CA GLU A 96 11.29 -11.77 16.94
C GLU A 96 10.47 -13.07 17.03
N ALA A 97 9.21 -12.98 17.39
CA ALA A 97 8.32 -14.15 17.48
C ALA A 97 8.00 -14.77 16.11
N PHE A 98 8.28 -14.06 15.02
CA PHE A 98 8.18 -14.64 13.67
C PHE A 98 9.31 -15.64 13.36
N ASN A 99 10.40 -15.66 14.11
CA ASN A 99 11.50 -16.60 13.88
C ASN A 99 10.99 -18.05 13.85
N GLY A 100 11.30 -18.77 12.76
CA GLY A 100 10.92 -20.16 12.59
C GLY A 100 9.44 -20.42 12.38
N GLN A 101 8.59 -19.39 12.35
CA GLN A 101 7.16 -19.53 12.03
C GLN A 101 6.94 -19.73 10.53
N GLU A 102 5.95 -20.53 10.17
CA GLU A 102 5.47 -20.57 8.80
C GLU A 102 4.86 -19.22 8.43
N PHE A 103 5.49 -18.54 7.47
CA PHE A 103 5.15 -17.18 7.10
C PHE A 103 4.63 -17.12 5.66
N LEU A 104 3.47 -16.56 5.49
CA LEU A 104 2.83 -16.36 4.20
C LEU A 104 3.19 -14.97 3.70
N MET A 105 4.13 -14.90 2.75
CA MET A 105 4.58 -13.63 2.20
C MET A 105 3.57 -13.14 1.15
N PRO A 106 2.92 -11.98 1.37
CA PRO A 106 2.09 -11.38 0.33
C PRO A 106 2.94 -10.96 -0.85
N SER A 107 2.39 -11.05 -2.03
CA SER A 107 3.06 -10.64 -3.25
C SER A 107 2.77 -9.17 -3.59
N MET A 108 3.39 -8.67 -4.66
CA MET A 108 2.99 -7.45 -5.34
C MET A 108 3.23 -6.14 -4.58
N GLY A 109 4.45 -5.95 -4.06
CA GLY A 109 4.91 -4.65 -3.56
C GLY A 109 4.82 -4.47 -2.05
N PHE A 110 4.12 -5.33 -1.36
CA PHE A 110 4.05 -5.33 0.09
C PHE A 110 5.25 -6.05 0.75
N ASP A 111 5.83 -6.99 0.04
CA ASP A 111 6.97 -7.80 0.48
C ASP A 111 8.18 -6.95 0.88
N LYS A 112 8.46 -5.84 0.20
CA LYS A 112 9.61 -4.98 0.53
C LYS A 112 9.49 -4.35 1.91
N ASP A 113 8.31 -3.87 2.29
CA ASP A 113 8.09 -3.30 3.61
C ASP A 113 8.22 -4.37 4.71
N ILE A 114 7.68 -5.56 4.46
CA ILE A 114 7.79 -6.69 5.39
C ILE A 114 9.24 -7.14 5.53
N LEU A 115 9.94 -7.36 4.43
CA LEU A 115 11.35 -7.78 4.45
C LEU A 115 12.24 -6.75 5.15
N ARG A 116 11.97 -5.48 4.98
CA ARG A 116 12.68 -4.42 5.71
C ARG A 116 12.55 -4.60 7.21
N VAL A 117 11.34 -4.78 7.72
CA VAL A 117 11.08 -4.98 9.16
C VAL A 117 11.76 -6.25 9.68
N LEU A 118 11.60 -7.37 8.97
CA LEU A 118 12.22 -8.64 9.38
C LEU A 118 13.75 -8.54 9.39
N ASN A 119 14.35 -7.93 8.36
CA ASN A 119 15.79 -7.77 8.25
C ASN A 119 16.37 -6.82 9.32
N GLU A 120 15.69 -5.73 9.61
CA GLU A 120 16.10 -4.78 10.67
C GLU A 120 16.19 -5.46 12.04
N HIS A 121 15.41 -6.51 12.29
CA HIS A 121 15.36 -7.24 13.55
C HIS A 121 16.08 -8.60 13.49
N GLY A 122 16.72 -8.93 12.37
CA GLY A 122 17.44 -10.20 12.21
C GLY A 122 16.53 -11.42 12.27
N VAL A 123 15.28 -11.29 11.85
CA VAL A 123 14.27 -12.35 11.94
C VAL A 123 14.22 -13.15 10.65
N THR A 124 14.21 -14.49 10.79
CA THR A 124 14.18 -15.42 9.66
C THR A 124 12.99 -16.38 9.82
N PRO A 125 11.82 -16.03 9.30
CA PRO A 125 10.68 -16.95 9.27
C PRO A 125 10.85 -17.99 8.16
N LEU A 126 10.02 -19.05 8.20
CA LEU A 126 9.92 -20.04 7.13
C LEU A 126 8.92 -19.53 6.08
N ILE A 127 9.43 -18.90 5.04
CA ILE A 127 8.58 -18.34 3.98
C ILE A 127 8.08 -19.47 3.08
N ARG A 128 6.75 -19.63 2.98
CA ARG A 128 6.11 -20.75 2.26
C ARG A 128 5.44 -20.32 0.95
N THR A 129 5.04 -19.07 0.83
CA THR A 129 4.32 -18.60 -0.35
C THR A 129 4.93 -17.32 -0.87
N THR A 130 4.95 -17.16 -2.17
CA THR A 130 5.66 -16.07 -2.81
C THR A 130 4.86 -15.33 -3.88
N GLN A 131 3.64 -15.76 -4.21
CA GLN A 131 2.84 -15.13 -5.26
C GLN A 131 1.33 -15.23 -4.99
N VAL A 132 0.92 -14.90 -3.78
CA VAL A 132 -0.49 -14.86 -3.40
C VAL A 132 -0.92 -13.44 -3.09
N SER A 133 -2.16 -13.12 -3.43
CA SER A 133 -2.75 -11.82 -3.12
C SER A 133 -2.96 -11.64 -1.62
N ASP A 134 -3.09 -10.39 -1.17
CA ASP A 134 -3.40 -10.09 0.24
C ASP A 134 -4.67 -10.79 0.71
N SER A 135 -5.68 -10.89 -0.15
CA SER A 135 -6.92 -11.60 0.16
C SER A 135 -6.70 -13.09 0.36
N ALA A 136 -5.84 -13.71 -0.44
CA ALA A 136 -5.48 -15.11 -0.28
C ALA A 136 -4.67 -15.34 1.01
N VAL A 137 -3.74 -14.44 1.34
CA VAL A 137 -3.00 -14.49 2.61
C VAL A 137 -3.96 -14.47 3.80
N ILE A 138 -4.91 -13.55 3.82
CA ILE A 138 -5.91 -13.46 4.90
C ILE A 138 -6.68 -14.78 5.04
N SER A 139 -7.14 -15.34 3.94
CA SER A 139 -7.87 -16.63 3.97
C SER A 139 -7.01 -17.80 4.45
N MET A 140 -5.74 -17.85 4.05
CA MET A 140 -4.80 -18.89 4.51
C MET A 140 -4.50 -18.77 6.00
N VAL A 141 -4.29 -17.55 6.50
CA VAL A 141 -4.09 -17.32 7.94
C VAL A 141 -5.35 -17.68 8.73
N GLU A 142 -6.52 -17.31 8.24
CA GLU A 142 -7.81 -17.71 8.85
C GLU A 142 -7.95 -19.21 9.02
N HIS A 143 -7.39 -19.99 8.08
CA HIS A 143 -7.39 -21.47 8.14
C HIS A 143 -6.17 -22.08 8.86
N GLY A 144 -5.37 -21.26 9.52
CA GLY A 144 -4.24 -21.74 10.32
C GLY A 144 -3.04 -22.22 9.51
N LEU A 145 -2.90 -21.81 8.24
CA LEU A 145 -1.83 -22.26 7.36
C LEU A 145 -0.51 -21.49 7.57
N GLY A 146 -0.49 -20.50 8.43
CA GLY A 146 0.69 -19.72 8.76
C GLY A 146 0.32 -18.37 9.35
N VAL A 147 1.31 -17.53 9.53
CA VAL A 147 1.20 -16.15 9.98
C VAL A 147 1.66 -15.20 8.88
N SER A 148 1.36 -13.92 9.01
CA SER A 148 1.82 -12.92 8.04
C SER A 148 1.95 -11.54 8.69
N VAL A 149 2.34 -10.57 7.90
CA VAL A 149 2.26 -9.14 8.19
C VAL A 149 1.48 -8.48 7.07
N LEU A 150 0.47 -7.71 7.42
CA LEU A 150 -0.27 -6.83 6.51
C LEU A 150 -0.40 -5.46 7.13
N SER A 151 -0.77 -4.47 6.33
CA SER A 151 -1.04 -3.14 6.86
C SER A 151 -2.49 -2.99 7.32
N ARG A 152 -2.70 -2.00 8.17
CA ARG A 152 -4.05 -1.63 8.61
C ARG A 152 -4.97 -1.28 7.44
N LEU A 153 -4.43 -0.58 6.42
CA LEU A 153 -5.20 -0.23 5.23
C LEU A 153 -5.60 -1.47 4.42
N VAL A 154 -4.67 -2.41 4.22
CA VAL A 154 -4.94 -3.68 3.52
C VAL A 154 -6.02 -4.49 4.23
N LEU A 155 -5.98 -4.53 5.56
CA LEU A 155 -6.90 -5.31 6.38
C LEU A 155 -8.30 -4.66 6.53
N ARG A 156 -8.43 -3.39 6.15
CA ARG A 156 -9.69 -2.64 6.30
C ARG A 156 -10.87 -3.37 5.64
N GLY A 157 -11.91 -3.61 6.42
CA GLY A 157 -13.10 -4.36 6.01
C GLY A 157 -12.99 -5.88 6.23
N ARG A 158 -11.84 -6.39 6.69
CA ARG A 158 -11.61 -7.83 6.94
C ARG A 158 -11.04 -8.13 8.33
N GLN A 159 -11.17 -7.20 9.26
CA GLN A 159 -10.59 -7.27 10.60
C GLN A 159 -11.07 -8.47 11.43
N ASN A 160 -12.25 -8.97 11.12
CA ASN A 160 -12.89 -10.05 11.90
C ASN A 160 -12.51 -11.47 11.43
N SER A 161 -11.80 -11.60 10.30
CA SER A 161 -11.40 -12.89 9.74
C SER A 161 -10.16 -13.49 10.39
N VAL A 162 -9.33 -12.64 10.98
CA VAL A 162 -8.04 -12.99 11.57
C VAL A 162 -7.83 -12.20 12.85
N ARG A 163 -6.86 -12.63 13.65
CA ARG A 163 -6.39 -11.81 14.75
C ARG A 163 -5.26 -10.90 14.26
N ALA A 164 -5.42 -9.61 14.41
CA ALA A 164 -4.41 -8.62 14.05
C ALA A 164 -3.88 -7.92 15.30
N LEU A 165 -2.56 -7.94 15.47
CA LEU A 165 -1.87 -7.27 16.59
C LEU A 165 -0.85 -6.26 16.05
N PRO A 166 -0.68 -5.09 16.71
CA PRO A 166 0.43 -4.22 16.42
C PRO A 166 1.76 -4.96 16.58
N LEU A 167 2.74 -4.62 15.75
CA LEU A 167 4.10 -5.13 15.91
C LEU A 167 4.79 -4.42 17.09
N GLU A 168 5.68 -5.14 17.79
CA GLU A 168 6.58 -4.60 18.79
C GLU A 168 8.03 -4.94 18.39
N PRO A 169 8.86 -3.96 18.05
CA PRO A 169 8.56 -2.51 17.97
C PRO A 169 7.55 -2.17 16.87
N ARG A 170 6.82 -1.08 17.07
CA ARG A 170 5.87 -0.58 16.09
C ARG A 170 6.55 -0.32 14.73
N ALA A 171 5.92 -0.76 13.67
CA ALA A 171 6.39 -0.54 12.30
C ALA A 171 5.29 0.04 11.42
N VAL A 172 5.68 0.88 10.49
CA VAL A 172 4.79 1.50 9.52
C VAL A 172 5.39 1.44 8.12
N ARG A 173 4.54 1.55 7.11
CA ARG A 173 4.95 1.97 5.77
C ARG A 173 4.50 3.41 5.54
N GLU A 174 5.37 4.24 5.00
CA GLU A 174 5.00 5.60 4.63
C GLU A 174 4.29 5.56 3.28
N LEU A 175 3.03 5.94 3.22
CA LEU A 175 2.28 6.06 1.98
C LEU A 175 2.26 7.50 1.49
N GLY A 176 2.37 7.65 0.19
CA GLY A 176 2.38 8.95 -0.43
C GLY A 176 2.29 8.89 -1.95
N ILE A 177 2.62 10.00 -2.58
CA ILE A 177 2.62 10.15 -4.02
C ILE A 177 4.04 10.38 -4.50
N ALA A 178 4.50 9.57 -5.45
CA ALA A 178 5.71 9.81 -6.20
C ALA A 178 5.38 10.29 -7.62
N ALA A 179 6.02 11.36 -8.04
CA ALA A 179 5.82 11.97 -9.34
C ALA A 179 7.12 12.63 -9.82
N ARG A 180 7.20 12.96 -11.10
CA ARG A 180 8.25 13.85 -11.59
C ARG A 180 8.12 15.23 -10.97
N PRO A 181 9.16 16.10 -11.04
CA PRO A 181 9.09 17.44 -10.47
C PRO A 181 7.84 18.19 -10.92
N GLN A 182 7.24 18.95 -10.00
CA GLN A 182 5.97 19.65 -10.26
C GLN A 182 6.00 20.53 -11.54
N LYS A 183 7.14 21.13 -11.85
CA LYS A 183 7.33 21.93 -13.07
C LYS A 183 7.15 21.13 -14.37
N GLU A 184 7.33 19.81 -14.31
CA GLU A 184 7.19 18.91 -15.45
C GLU A 184 5.78 18.31 -15.55
N LEU A 185 4.99 18.43 -14.50
CA LEU A 185 3.61 17.93 -14.48
C LEU A 185 2.64 18.89 -15.16
N ARG A 186 1.67 18.32 -15.85
CA ARG A 186 0.54 19.10 -16.39
C ARG A 186 -0.28 19.70 -15.23
N PRO A 187 -0.88 20.89 -15.43
CA PRO A 187 -1.65 21.57 -14.39
C PRO A 187 -2.72 20.68 -13.75
N ILE A 188 -3.43 19.89 -14.56
CA ILE A 188 -4.49 19.01 -14.06
C ILE A 188 -3.95 17.88 -13.14
N ALA A 189 -2.77 17.35 -13.44
CA ALA A 189 -2.11 16.37 -12.58
C ALA A 189 -1.69 16.99 -11.23
N ARG A 190 -1.18 18.22 -11.23
CA ARG A 190 -0.88 18.96 -9.98
C ARG A 190 -2.13 19.21 -9.14
N GLN A 191 -3.24 19.52 -9.77
CA GLN A 191 -4.52 19.72 -9.07
C GLN A 191 -5.00 18.43 -8.43
N PHE A 192 -4.86 17.30 -9.12
CA PHE A 192 -5.22 15.98 -8.57
C PHE A 192 -4.38 15.65 -7.34
N ILE A 193 -3.07 15.88 -7.37
CA ILE A 193 -2.19 15.69 -6.21
C ILE A 193 -2.64 16.55 -5.03
N ARG A 194 -2.90 17.84 -5.27
CA ARG A 194 -3.34 18.77 -4.23
C ARG A 194 -4.63 18.30 -3.57
N GLN A 195 -5.60 17.93 -4.38
CA GLN A 195 -6.88 17.44 -3.86
C GLN A 195 -6.75 16.14 -3.09
N ALA A 196 -5.92 15.20 -3.57
CA ALA A 196 -5.63 13.97 -2.85
C ALA A 196 -5.04 14.26 -1.46
N CYS A 197 -4.07 15.16 -1.35
CA CYS A 197 -3.49 15.56 -0.07
C CYS A 197 -4.56 16.14 0.88
N GLU A 198 -5.37 17.07 0.41
CA GLU A 198 -6.42 17.71 1.22
C GLU A 198 -7.48 16.72 1.71
N MET A 199 -7.84 15.75 0.87
CA MET A 199 -8.85 14.74 1.24
C MET A 199 -8.31 13.73 2.24
N ILE A 200 -7.06 13.26 2.05
CA ILE A 200 -6.46 12.26 2.94
C ILE A 200 -6.20 12.84 4.33
N GLU A 201 -5.87 14.12 4.44
CA GLU A 201 -5.76 14.80 5.76
C GLU A 201 -7.07 14.73 6.57
N LYS A 202 -8.22 14.67 5.89
CA LYS A 202 -9.55 14.67 6.49
C LYS A 202 -10.12 13.26 6.72
N MET A 203 -9.53 12.25 6.11
CA MET A 203 -9.91 10.85 6.30
C MET A 203 -9.30 10.28 7.61
#